data_ee8539ed6016dfef40cad64903497408
#
_entry.id   ee8539ed6016dfef40cad64903497408
#
_cell.length_a   1.000
_cell.length_b   1.000
_cell.length_c   1.000
_cell.angle_alpha   90.00
_cell.angle_beta   90.00
_cell.angle_gamma   90.00
#
_symmetry.space_group_name_H-M   'P 1'
#
loop_
_entity.id
_entity.type
_entity.pdbx_description
1 polymer ?
#
loop_
_entity_poly.entity_id
_entity_poly.type
_entity_poly.pdbx_seq_one_letter_code
_entity_poly.pdbx_strand_id
1 'polypeptide(L)'
;ADFTEPYMVNEQVLVTKKSSGIDSVAGMAGKTLGAQAGSSGYDAFNASPKILKDVVANQKVVQYSTFTQALIDLNSGRIDGLLIDRVYANYYLEKSGVLDQYNVIPAGYEGESFAVGARKVDKTLIKKINQGFETLYKNGEFQKISNKWFGEDVATDQVKGKR
;
A
#
# COMPACT_ATOMS: atom_id res chain seq x y z
N ALA A 1 -4.99 -16.71 -17.13
CA ALA A 1 -3.59 -16.42 -16.81
C ALA A 1 -3.07 -17.42 -15.80
N ASP A 2 -1.77 -17.57 -15.74
CA ASP A 2 -1.04 -18.26 -14.70
C ASP A 2 -0.10 -17.24 -14.04
N PHE A 3 0.33 -17.45 -12.79
CA PHE A 3 1.07 -16.45 -12.04
C PHE A 3 2.36 -17.03 -11.49
N THR A 4 3.36 -16.18 -11.34
CA THR A 4 4.53 -16.50 -10.52
C THR A 4 4.12 -16.65 -9.05
N GLU A 5 5.04 -17.13 -8.20
CA GLU A 5 4.91 -16.90 -6.77
C GLU A 5 4.83 -15.39 -6.51
N PRO A 6 4.08 -14.96 -5.48
CA PRO A 6 4.04 -13.54 -5.14
C PRO A 6 5.44 -13.05 -4.73
N TYR A 7 5.80 -11.86 -5.18
CA TYR A 7 7.14 -11.30 -4.92
C TYR A 7 7.14 -10.09 -3.99
N MET A 8 6.04 -9.36 -3.93
CA MET A 8 5.88 -8.18 -3.08
C MET A 8 4.65 -8.32 -2.20
N VAL A 9 4.78 -7.96 -0.93
CA VAL A 9 3.63 -7.78 -0.04
C VAL A 9 3.11 -6.36 -0.14
N ASN A 10 1.81 -6.20 0.01
CA ASN A 10 1.14 -4.91 0.11
C ASN A 10 0.02 -4.99 1.14
N GLU A 11 -0.28 -3.87 1.74
CA GLU A 11 -1.43 -3.70 2.62
C GLU A 11 -2.00 -2.29 2.44
N GLN A 12 -3.26 -2.12 2.78
CA GLN A 12 -3.84 -0.79 2.86
C GLN A 12 -3.35 -0.09 4.12
N VAL A 13 -2.93 1.15 3.99
CA VAL A 13 -2.50 1.99 5.10
C VAL A 13 -3.33 3.26 5.18
N LEU A 14 -3.45 3.78 6.39
CA LEU A 14 -3.98 5.10 6.66
C LEU A 14 -2.80 6.06 6.79
N VAL A 15 -2.75 7.07 5.95
CA VAL A 15 -1.75 8.14 6.02
C VAL A 15 -2.38 9.35 6.67
N THR A 16 -1.78 9.86 7.73
CA THR A 16 -2.20 11.08 8.43
C THR A 16 -1.01 11.99 8.67
N LYS A 17 -1.24 13.28 8.83
CA LYS A 17 -0.17 14.20 9.26
C LYS A 17 0.15 13.97 10.73
N LYS A 18 1.43 13.89 11.08
CA LYS A 18 1.84 13.83 12.49
C LYS A 18 1.31 15.02 13.29
N SER A 19 1.25 16.19 12.69
CA SER A 19 0.72 17.42 13.30
C SER A 19 -0.78 17.35 13.63
N SER A 20 -1.53 16.43 13.03
CA SER A 20 -2.96 16.25 13.34
C SER A 20 -3.21 15.49 14.64
N GLY A 21 -2.19 14.77 15.15
CA GLY A 21 -2.32 13.90 16.32
C GLY A 21 -3.09 12.60 16.07
N ILE A 22 -3.49 12.32 14.83
CA ILE A 22 -4.16 11.07 14.46
C ILE A 22 -3.09 10.01 14.19
N ASP A 23 -2.90 9.11 15.12
CA ASP A 23 -1.87 8.06 15.08
C ASP A 23 -2.45 6.62 15.06
N SER A 24 -3.76 6.51 14.93
CA SER A 24 -4.47 5.24 14.89
C SER A 24 -5.72 5.32 14.03
N VAL A 25 -6.22 4.17 13.60
CA VAL A 25 -7.51 4.07 12.87
C VAL A 25 -8.66 4.62 13.73
N ALA A 26 -8.66 4.36 15.03
CA ALA A 26 -9.66 4.88 15.95
C ALA A 26 -9.69 6.41 16.00
N GLY A 27 -8.55 7.07 15.77
CA GLY A 27 -8.45 8.52 15.70
C GLY A 27 -9.20 9.15 14.52
N MET A 28 -9.64 8.35 13.57
CA MET A 28 -10.44 8.80 12.43
C MET A 28 -11.93 8.94 12.74
N ALA A 29 -12.37 8.70 13.96
CA ALA A 29 -13.79 8.82 14.34
C ALA A 29 -14.31 10.23 14.03
N GLY A 30 -15.33 10.29 13.16
CA GLY A 30 -15.91 11.54 12.70
C GLY A 30 -15.03 12.42 11.80
N LYS A 31 -13.87 11.91 11.37
CA LYS A 31 -12.90 12.61 10.51
C LYS A 31 -13.12 12.29 9.04
N THR A 32 -12.59 13.14 8.17
CA THR A 32 -12.74 13.02 6.72
C THR A 32 -11.63 12.14 6.14
N LEU A 33 -12.02 11.06 5.48
CA LEU A 33 -11.13 10.12 4.80
C LEU A 33 -11.16 10.32 3.29
N GLY A 34 -10.00 10.33 2.66
CA GLY A 34 -9.85 10.30 1.21
C GLY A 34 -9.38 8.93 0.71
N ALA A 35 -9.68 8.62 -0.54
CA ALA A 35 -9.17 7.45 -1.25
C ALA A 35 -9.18 7.71 -2.76
N GLN A 36 -8.34 7.00 -3.50
CA GLN A 36 -8.41 7.05 -4.96
C GLN A 36 -9.63 6.28 -5.45
N ALA A 37 -10.37 6.86 -6.39
CA ALA A 37 -11.50 6.21 -7.02
C ALA A 37 -11.07 4.93 -7.74
N GLY A 38 -11.81 3.84 -7.54
CA GLY A 38 -11.54 2.55 -8.16
C GLY A 38 -10.26 1.85 -7.70
N SER A 39 -9.67 2.30 -6.59
CA SER A 39 -8.50 1.63 -5.99
C SER A 39 -8.91 0.42 -5.17
N SER A 40 -7.96 -0.49 -4.91
CA SER A 40 -8.17 -1.62 -4.00
C SER A 40 -8.52 -1.16 -2.58
N GLY A 41 -7.99 -0.02 -2.15
CA GLY A 41 -8.36 0.60 -0.88
C GLY A 41 -9.82 1.04 -0.82
N TYR A 42 -10.32 1.62 -1.90
CA TYR A 42 -11.74 1.98 -2.01
C TYR A 42 -12.64 0.74 -1.95
N ASP A 43 -12.26 -0.33 -2.64
CA ASP A 43 -13.01 -1.58 -2.61
C ASP A 43 -12.99 -2.22 -1.21
N ALA A 44 -11.84 -2.26 -0.55
CA ALA A 44 -11.69 -2.76 0.82
C ALA A 44 -12.52 -1.96 1.82
N PHE A 45 -12.55 -0.64 1.69
CA PHE A 45 -13.36 0.25 2.51
C PHE A 45 -14.86 -0.13 2.46
N ASN A 46 -15.37 -0.42 1.28
CA ASN A 46 -16.76 -0.82 1.10
C ASN A 46 -17.04 -2.27 1.50
N ALA A 47 -16.10 -3.17 1.25
CA ALA A 47 -16.25 -4.60 1.54
C ALA A 47 -16.16 -4.93 3.04
N SER A 48 -15.42 -4.13 3.82
CA SER A 48 -15.21 -4.34 5.26
C SER A 48 -15.53 -3.07 6.05
N PRO A 49 -16.83 -2.70 6.15
CA PRO A 49 -17.25 -1.40 6.67
C PRO A 49 -16.88 -1.14 8.13
N LYS A 50 -16.74 -2.18 8.94
CA LYS A 50 -16.41 -2.04 10.38
C LYS A 50 -15.03 -1.44 10.65
N ILE A 51 -14.12 -1.50 9.68
CA ILE A 51 -12.74 -1.05 9.88
C ILE A 51 -12.66 0.48 9.85
N LEU A 52 -13.12 1.11 8.77
CA LEU A 52 -13.07 2.56 8.60
C LEU A 52 -14.41 3.19 8.22
N LYS A 53 -15.22 2.53 7.39
CA LYS A 53 -16.46 3.11 6.87
C LYS A 53 -17.44 3.53 7.97
N ASP A 54 -17.63 2.69 8.96
CA ASP A 54 -18.54 2.99 10.08
C ASP A 54 -17.95 4.01 11.08
N VAL A 55 -16.65 4.31 10.96
CA VAL A 55 -15.90 5.18 11.87
C VAL A 55 -15.84 6.63 11.35
N VAL A 56 -15.61 6.80 10.05
CA VAL A 56 -15.33 8.10 9.43
C VAL A 56 -16.60 8.94 9.22
N ALA A 57 -16.40 10.24 9.01
CA ALA A 57 -17.47 11.17 8.73
C ALA A 57 -18.31 10.73 7.52
N ASN A 58 -19.63 10.79 7.66
CA ASN A 58 -20.61 10.47 6.61
C ASN A 58 -20.54 9.05 6.06
N GLN A 59 -19.74 8.15 6.64
CA GLN A 59 -19.54 6.78 6.16
C GLN A 59 -19.13 6.72 4.67
N LYS A 60 -18.36 7.70 4.24
CA LYS A 60 -17.91 7.86 2.85
C LYS A 60 -16.46 8.30 2.82
N VAL A 61 -15.82 8.08 1.67
CA VAL A 61 -14.52 8.67 1.34
C VAL A 61 -14.72 9.82 0.34
N VAL A 62 -13.84 10.81 0.44
CA VAL A 62 -13.65 11.78 -0.63
C VAL A 62 -12.84 11.07 -1.71
N GLN A 63 -13.38 10.94 -2.92
CA GLN A 63 -12.74 10.21 -4.00
C GLN A 63 -11.88 11.15 -4.84
N TYR A 64 -10.66 10.70 -5.13
CA TYR A 64 -9.68 11.41 -5.94
C TYR A 64 -9.36 10.61 -7.20
N SER A 65 -9.10 11.31 -8.30
CA SER A 65 -8.64 10.67 -9.54
C SER A 65 -7.18 10.19 -9.42
N THR A 66 -6.38 10.87 -8.61
CA THR A 66 -4.97 10.55 -8.42
C THR A 66 -4.56 10.64 -6.95
N PHE A 67 -3.55 9.88 -6.55
CA PHE A 67 -2.96 10.00 -5.21
C PHE A 67 -2.30 11.37 -4.98
N THR A 68 -1.75 11.98 -6.01
CA THR A 68 -1.14 13.32 -5.92
C THR A 68 -2.14 14.37 -5.44
N GLN A 69 -3.34 14.39 -6.04
CA GLN A 69 -4.42 15.29 -5.60
C GLN A 69 -4.86 15.01 -4.15
N ALA A 70 -4.97 13.75 -3.79
CA ALA A 70 -5.31 13.34 -2.42
C ALA A 70 -4.25 13.80 -1.41
N LEU A 71 -2.97 13.69 -1.73
CA LEU A 71 -1.87 14.13 -0.87
C LEU A 71 -1.84 15.66 -0.71
N ILE A 72 -2.17 16.41 -1.76
CA ILE A 72 -2.31 17.86 -1.67
C ILE A 72 -3.41 18.24 -0.67
N ASP A 73 -4.56 17.60 -0.75
CA ASP A 73 -5.68 17.84 0.16
C ASP A 73 -5.40 17.37 1.59
N LEU A 74 -4.68 16.27 1.75
CA LEU A 74 -4.21 15.82 3.07
C LEU A 74 -3.25 16.86 3.69
N ASN A 75 -2.30 17.34 2.91
CA ASN A 75 -1.35 18.34 3.39
C ASN A 75 -2.03 19.66 3.78
N SER A 76 -3.06 20.07 3.04
CA SER A 76 -3.81 21.31 3.32
C SER A 76 -4.84 21.17 4.44
N GLY A 77 -5.11 19.95 4.92
CA GLY A 77 -6.10 19.69 5.95
C GLY A 77 -7.54 19.58 5.44
N ARG A 78 -7.76 19.51 4.13
CA ARG A 78 -9.11 19.29 3.56
C ARG A 78 -9.61 17.88 3.80
N ILE A 79 -8.72 16.90 3.90
CA ILE A 79 -8.98 15.58 4.44
C ILE A 79 -8.04 15.34 5.63
N ASP A 80 -8.46 14.49 6.56
CA ASP A 80 -7.72 14.17 7.77
C ASP A 80 -6.86 12.92 7.63
N GLY A 81 -7.25 12.03 6.74
CA GLY A 81 -6.55 10.79 6.44
C GLY A 81 -6.73 10.36 5.00
N LEU A 82 -5.80 9.57 4.50
CA LEU A 82 -5.81 8.99 3.15
C LEU A 82 -5.63 7.48 3.25
N LEU A 83 -6.55 6.74 2.66
CA LEU A 83 -6.45 5.29 2.50
C LEU A 83 -5.75 4.97 1.18
N ILE A 84 -4.62 4.28 1.25
CA ILE A 84 -3.70 4.08 0.14
C ILE A 84 -2.88 2.81 0.34
N ASP A 85 -2.40 2.20 -0.75
CA ASP A 85 -1.42 1.12 -0.69
C ASP A 85 -0.13 1.56 0.00
N ARG A 86 0.41 0.73 0.89
CA ARG A 86 1.68 1.03 1.59
C ARG A 86 2.82 1.32 0.62
N VAL A 87 2.96 0.53 -0.44
CA VAL A 87 4.03 0.71 -1.43
C VAL A 87 3.94 2.07 -2.12
N TYR A 88 2.74 2.53 -2.46
CA TYR A 88 2.52 3.85 -3.04
C TYR A 88 2.72 4.97 -2.01
N ALA A 89 2.24 4.81 -0.80
CA ALA A 89 2.43 5.79 0.27
C ALA A 89 3.92 6.04 0.52
N ASN A 90 4.69 5.00 0.73
CA ASN A 90 6.14 5.11 0.95
C ASN A 90 6.85 5.75 -0.24
N TYR A 91 6.51 5.33 -1.46
CA TYR A 91 7.09 5.91 -2.68
C TYR A 91 6.85 7.41 -2.79
N TYR A 92 5.59 7.85 -2.69
CA TYR A 92 5.25 9.26 -2.87
C TYR A 92 5.77 10.14 -1.74
N LEU A 93 5.67 9.70 -0.50
CA LEU A 93 6.11 10.49 0.65
C LEU A 93 7.65 10.58 0.72
N GLU A 94 8.35 9.51 0.42
CA GLU A 94 9.82 9.49 0.40
C GLU A 94 10.37 10.32 -0.77
N LYS A 95 9.81 10.16 -1.96
CA LYS A 95 10.20 10.96 -3.14
C LYS A 95 10.01 12.45 -2.93
N SER A 96 8.98 12.85 -2.19
CA SER A 96 8.71 14.24 -1.84
C SER A 96 9.54 14.74 -0.64
N GLY A 97 10.32 13.87 0.00
CA GLY A 97 11.13 14.20 1.17
C GLY A 97 10.33 14.53 2.43
N VAL A 98 9.09 14.08 2.52
CA VAL A 98 8.16 14.43 3.61
C VAL A 98 7.69 13.24 4.44
N LEU A 99 8.25 12.05 4.22
CA LEU A 99 7.84 10.83 4.93
C LEU A 99 7.83 10.99 6.46
N ASP A 100 8.80 11.72 7.00
CA ASP A 100 8.94 11.98 8.43
C ASP A 100 7.83 12.89 9.01
N GLN A 101 7.08 13.57 8.17
CA GLN A 101 5.96 14.44 8.56
C GLN A 101 4.61 13.72 8.66
N TYR A 102 4.57 12.47 8.22
CA TYR A 102 3.33 11.68 8.14
C TYR A 102 3.42 10.40 8.96
N ASN A 103 2.26 9.97 9.47
CA ASN A 103 2.08 8.62 10.00
C ASN A 103 1.64 7.71 8.86
N VAL A 104 2.23 6.54 8.77
CA VAL A 104 1.82 5.46 7.86
C VAL A 104 1.35 4.31 8.73
N ILE A 105 0.04 4.15 8.86
CA ILE A 105 -0.60 3.29 9.85
C ILE A 105 -1.27 2.12 9.13
N PRO A 106 -0.99 0.85 9.47
CA PRO A 106 -1.75 -0.27 8.95
C PRO A 106 -3.25 -0.06 9.19
N ALA A 107 -4.06 -0.12 8.14
CA ALA A 107 -5.48 0.16 8.24
C ALA A 107 -6.27 -1.00 8.86
N GLY A 108 -5.72 -2.22 8.85
CA GLY A 108 -6.34 -3.39 9.44
C GLY A 108 -7.14 -4.24 8.45
N TYR A 109 -7.07 -3.95 7.16
CA TYR A 109 -7.62 -4.82 6.12
C TYR A 109 -6.72 -6.02 5.87
N GLU A 110 -7.28 -7.07 5.28
CA GLU A 110 -6.50 -8.21 4.84
C GLU A 110 -5.41 -7.78 3.86
N GLY A 111 -4.19 -8.28 4.09
CA GLY A 111 -3.05 -7.99 3.23
C GLY A 111 -3.19 -8.62 1.85
N GLU A 112 -2.52 -8.04 0.88
CA GLU A 112 -2.45 -8.53 -0.48
C GLU A 112 -1.00 -8.69 -0.92
N SER A 113 -0.79 -9.33 -2.05
CA SER A 113 0.54 -9.49 -2.63
C SER A 113 0.49 -9.38 -4.15
N PHE A 114 1.63 -8.99 -4.73
CA PHE A 114 1.78 -8.86 -6.18
C PHE A 114 2.54 -10.05 -6.75
N ALA A 115 2.09 -10.50 -7.91
CA ALA A 115 2.71 -11.55 -8.71
C ALA A 115 2.75 -11.15 -10.18
N VAL A 116 3.63 -11.79 -10.94
CA VAL A 116 3.70 -11.58 -12.39
C VAL A 116 2.74 -12.54 -13.08
N GLY A 117 1.83 -12.00 -13.89
CA GLY A 117 0.90 -12.79 -14.71
C GLY A 117 1.51 -13.19 -16.04
N ALA A 118 1.31 -14.42 -16.47
CA ALA A 118 1.74 -14.96 -17.75
C ALA A 118 0.64 -15.81 -18.40
N ARG A 119 0.84 -16.21 -19.65
CA ARG A 119 -0.08 -17.15 -20.30
C ARG A 119 0.04 -18.53 -19.68
N LYS A 120 -1.04 -19.28 -19.63
CA LYS A 120 -1.07 -20.63 -19.03
C LYS A 120 -0.04 -21.59 -19.61
N VAL A 121 0.39 -21.36 -20.85
CA VAL A 121 1.38 -22.21 -21.55
C VAL A 121 2.82 -21.85 -21.22
N ASP A 122 3.07 -20.69 -20.63
CA ASP A 122 4.42 -20.15 -20.40
C ASP A 122 5.03 -20.63 -19.06
N LYS A 123 4.85 -21.89 -18.73
CA LYS A 123 5.31 -22.47 -17.45
C LYS A 123 6.81 -22.36 -17.22
N THR A 124 7.60 -22.52 -18.27
CA THR A 124 9.08 -22.37 -18.19
C THR A 124 9.46 -20.93 -17.87
N LEU A 125 8.76 -19.94 -18.44
CA LEU A 125 8.98 -18.53 -18.14
C LEU A 125 8.67 -18.21 -16.68
N ILE A 126 7.51 -18.67 -16.18
CA ILE A 126 7.11 -18.50 -14.78
C ILE A 126 8.17 -19.05 -13.85
N LYS A 127 8.66 -20.28 -14.10
CA LYS A 127 9.71 -20.90 -13.30
C LYS A 127 10.99 -20.07 -13.30
N LYS A 128 11.42 -19.55 -14.46
CA LYS A 128 12.61 -18.71 -14.58
C LYS A 128 12.46 -17.39 -13.82
N ILE A 129 11.27 -16.77 -13.86
CA ILE A 129 11.01 -15.54 -13.12
C ILE A 129 11.07 -15.80 -11.61
N ASN A 130 10.45 -16.87 -11.11
CA ASN A 130 10.51 -17.26 -9.71
C ASN A 130 11.97 -17.46 -9.25
N GLN A 131 12.77 -18.17 -10.04
CA GLN A 131 14.20 -18.36 -9.76
C GLN A 131 14.98 -17.03 -9.78
N GLY A 132 14.63 -16.13 -10.69
CA GLY A 132 15.23 -14.80 -10.78
C GLY A 132 14.98 -13.98 -9.51
N PHE A 133 13.77 -13.97 -9.00
CA PHE A 133 13.45 -13.29 -7.74
C PHE A 133 14.22 -13.86 -6.55
N GLU A 134 14.31 -15.19 -6.42
CA GLU A 134 15.09 -15.83 -5.36
C GLU A 134 16.58 -15.47 -5.46
N THR A 135 17.14 -15.46 -6.66
CA THR A 135 18.53 -15.08 -6.90
C THR A 135 18.79 -13.63 -6.50
N LEU A 136 17.92 -12.71 -6.91
CA LEU A 136 18.03 -11.29 -6.56
C LEU A 136 17.91 -11.05 -5.05
N TYR A 137 17.10 -11.83 -4.36
CA TYR A 137 17.02 -11.75 -2.90
C TYR A 137 18.29 -12.26 -2.22
N LYS A 138 18.81 -13.43 -2.65
CA LYS A 138 20.03 -14.04 -2.10
C LYS A 138 21.27 -13.17 -2.27
N ASN A 139 21.38 -12.44 -3.40
CA ASN A 139 22.54 -11.58 -3.67
C ASN A 139 22.39 -10.15 -3.14
N GLY A 140 21.25 -9.82 -2.50
CA GLY A 140 21.00 -8.51 -1.90
C GLY A 140 20.46 -7.44 -2.85
N GLU A 141 20.34 -7.70 -4.14
CA GLU A 141 19.85 -6.72 -5.12
C GLU A 141 18.37 -6.40 -4.93
N PHE A 142 17.56 -7.41 -4.59
CA PHE A 142 16.13 -7.17 -4.30
C PHE A 142 15.94 -6.17 -3.17
N GLN A 143 16.64 -6.38 -2.05
CA GLN A 143 16.55 -5.50 -0.87
C GLN A 143 17.03 -4.09 -1.19
N LYS A 144 18.10 -3.96 -1.96
CA LYS A 144 18.64 -2.68 -2.39
C LYS A 144 17.63 -1.88 -3.21
N ILE A 145 16.99 -2.51 -4.18
CA ILE A 145 15.97 -1.91 -5.02
C ILE A 145 14.73 -1.55 -4.18
N SER A 146 14.29 -2.48 -3.34
CA SER A 146 13.13 -2.28 -2.46
C SER A 146 13.33 -1.09 -1.51
N ASN A 147 14.48 -1.01 -0.86
CA ASN A 147 14.79 0.11 0.02
C ASN A 147 14.90 1.44 -0.74
N LYS A 148 15.47 1.41 -1.94
CA LYS A 148 15.58 2.62 -2.77
C LYS A 148 14.21 3.21 -3.12
N TRP A 149 13.24 2.38 -3.47
CA TRP A 149 11.95 2.84 -4.00
C TRP A 149 10.85 2.94 -2.94
N PHE A 150 10.91 2.11 -1.90
CA PHE A 150 9.85 1.98 -0.90
C PHE A 150 10.32 2.27 0.54
N GLY A 151 11.62 2.44 0.76
CA GLY A 151 12.17 2.68 2.09
C GLY A 151 12.14 1.47 3.01
N GLU A 152 11.75 0.29 2.51
CA GLU A 152 11.65 -0.96 3.27
C GLU A 152 11.80 -2.19 2.37
N ASP A 153 12.00 -3.36 2.97
CA ASP A 153 12.00 -4.65 2.27
C ASP A 153 10.56 -5.16 2.14
N VAL A 154 10.02 -5.11 0.92
CA VAL A 154 8.66 -5.54 0.59
C VAL A 154 8.58 -6.98 0.07
N ALA A 155 9.67 -7.77 0.16
CA ALA A 155 9.70 -9.15 -0.30
C ALA A 155 8.72 -10.04 0.46
N THR A 156 8.10 -10.96 -0.28
CA THR A 156 7.29 -12.03 0.31
C THR A 156 8.19 -13.10 0.95
N ASP A 157 7.60 -13.94 1.80
CA ASP A 157 8.30 -15.08 2.37
C ASP A 157 8.77 -16.07 1.31
N GLN A 158 8.02 -16.23 0.21
CA GLN A 158 8.38 -17.08 -0.92
C GLN A 158 9.70 -16.63 -1.56
N VAL A 159 9.85 -15.34 -1.83
CA VAL A 159 11.09 -14.77 -2.40
C VAL A 159 12.26 -14.91 -1.43
N LYS A 160 12.01 -14.76 -0.13
CA LYS A 160 13.02 -14.94 0.92
C LYS A 160 13.45 -16.40 1.11
N GLY A 161 12.74 -17.34 0.47
CA GLY A 161 13.00 -18.78 0.65
C GLY A 161 12.45 -19.35 1.96
N LYS A 162 11.57 -18.63 2.62
CA LYS A 162 10.83 -19.10 3.81
C LYS A 162 9.54 -19.77 3.32
N ARG A 163 9.50 -21.09 3.40
CA ARG A 163 8.32 -21.90 3.03
C ARG A 163 7.63 -22.46 4.24
#